data_c6d75c0285d532f399cdd13ee4649ddd
#
_entry.id   c6d75c0285d532f399cdd13ee4649ddd
#
_cell.length_a   1.000
_cell.length_b   1.000
_cell.length_c   1.000
_cell.angle_alpha   90.00
_cell.angle_beta   90.00
_cell.angle_gamma   90.00
#
_symmetry.space_group_name_H-M   'P 1'
#
loop_
_entity.id
_entity.type
_entity.pdbx_description
1 polymer ?
#
loop_
_entity_poly.entity_id
_entity_poly.type
_entity_poly.pdbx_seq_one_letter_code
_entity_poly.pdbx_strand_id
1 'polypeptide(L)'
;MAKELLKGNIAFAEAAIRAGCEAYFGYPITPQTEALEHMSKRMPELGRVFLQAESEVAAINMVYGAACAGVRVMSSSSSPGVSLMMEGLSYIAGSEVPVVLVNIMRGGPGLGNIAPSQGDYNQMVKGGGHGDYKPIVLAPA
;
A
#
# COMPACT_ATOMS: atom_id res chain seq x y z
N MET A 1 16.40 21.98 3.34
CA MET A 1 15.07 21.66 3.92
C MET A 1 15.24 21.44 5.41
N ALA A 2 14.34 21.96 6.23
CA ALA A 2 14.35 21.72 7.69
C ALA A 2 14.09 20.23 7.96
N LYS A 3 14.75 19.69 8.96
CA LYS A 3 14.46 18.31 9.45
C LYS A 3 13.16 18.36 10.26
N GLU A 4 12.31 17.38 10.02
CA GLU A 4 11.02 17.26 10.69
C GLU A 4 10.92 15.87 11.34
N LEU A 5 10.40 15.81 12.55
CA LEU A 5 10.15 14.54 13.24
C LEU A 5 8.71 14.10 12.93
N LEU A 6 8.56 12.99 12.23
CA LEU A 6 7.27 12.45 11.82
C LEU A 6 7.12 10.99 12.27
N LYS A 7 5.88 10.56 12.50
CA LYS A 7 5.57 9.13 12.59
C LYS A 7 5.87 8.45 11.24
N GLY A 8 6.32 7.19 11.25
CA GLY A 8 6.64 6.45 10.04
C GLY A 8 5.51 6.41 9.01
N ASN A 9 4.26 6.22 9.45
CA ASN A 9 3.09 6.24 8.58
C ASN A 9 2.91 7.56 7.85
N ILE A 10 3.14 8.68 8.53
CA ILE A 10 3.05 10.02 7.93
C ILE A 10 4.26 10.26 7.01
N ALA A 11 5.44 9.82 7.44
CA ALA A 11 6.67 10.03 6.68
C ALA A 11 6.62 9.36 5.30
N PHE A 12 6.21 8.10 5.20
CA PHE A 12 6.11 7.45 3.90
C PHE A 12 4.98 8.02 3.03
N ALA A 13 3.84 8.41 3.63
CA ALA A 13 2.74 9.03 2.91
C ALA A 13 3.18 10.39 2.30
N GLU A 14 3.84 11.25 3.08
CA GLU A 14 4.40 12.51 2.57
C GLU A 14 5.50 12.27 1.53
N ALA A 15 6.33 11.26 1.70
CA ALA A 15 7.35 10.91 0.71
C ALA A 15 6.72 10.50 -0.64
N ALA A 16 5.65 9.70 -0.61
CA ALA A 16 4.91 9.32 -1.81
C ALA A 16 4.28 10.54 -2.51
N ILE A 17 3.66 11.44 -1.75
CA ILE A 17 3.10 12.69 -2.27
C ILE A 17 4.19 13.53 -2.96
N ARG A 18 5.33 13.71 -2.31
CA ARG A 18 6.48 14.47 -2.85
C ARG A 18 7.13 13.79 -4.06
N ALA A 19 7.10 12.46 -4.11
CA ALA A 19 7.53 11.68 -5.27
C ALA A 19 6.55 11.72 -6.45
N GLY A 20 5.42 12.42 -6.31
CA GLY A 20 4.45 12.61 -7.38
C GLY A 20 3.35 11.55 -7.44
N CYS A 21 2.99 10.92 -6.33
CA CYS A 21 1.81 10.06 -6.27
C CYS A 21 0.56 10.87 -6.64
N GLU A 22 -0.17 10.42 -7.66
CA GLU A 22 -1.34 11.13 -8.22
C GLU A 22 -2.65 10.55 -7.71
N ALA A 23 -2.67 9.27 -7.35
CA ALA A 23 -3.84 8.59 -6.82
C ALA A 23 -3.49 7.65 -5.66
N TYR A 24 -4.37 7.60 -4.69
CA TYR A 24 -4.30 6.67 -3.56
C TYR A 24 -5.66 6.03 -3.34
N PHE A 25 -5.69 4.71 -3.34
CA PHE A 25 -6.86 3.90 -3.01
C PHE A 25 -6.53 2.98 -1.85
N GLY A 26 -7.35 2.95 -0.81
CA GLY A 26 -7.06 2.14 0.36
C GLY A 26 -8.28 1.79 1.19
N TYR A 27 -8.10 0.85 2.09
CA TYR A 27 -9.08 0.46 3.09
C TYR A 27 -8.43 0.53 4.49
N PRO A 28 -9.11 1.09 5.51
CA PRO A 28 -8.50 1.30 6.82
C PRO A 28 -8.23 -0.02 7.53
N ILE A 29 -7.01 -0.16 8.03
CA ILE A 29 -6.56 -1.30 8.83
C ILE A 29 -5.43 -0.86 9.78
N THR A 30 -5.52 -1.22 11.07
CA THR A 30 -4.48 -0.93 12.05
C THR A 30 -3.26 -1.86 11.82
N PRO A 31 -2.02 -1.35 11.87
CA PRO A 31 -1.60 0.00 12.26
C PRO A 31 -1.38 0.99 11.10
N GLN A 32 -1.88 0.73 9.91
CA GLN A 32 -1.71 1.55 8.71
C GLN A 32 -2.66 2.77 8.65
N THR A 33 -3.73 2.80 9.43
CA THR A 33 -4.83 3.78 9.33
C THR A 33 -4.37 5.24 9.30
N GLU A 34 -3.34 5.60 10.07
CA GLU A 34 -2.81 6.98 10.08
C GLU A 34 -2.30 7.45 8.71
N ALA A 35 -1.74 6.53 7.91
CA ALA A 35 -1.31 6.87 6.55
C ALA A 35 -2.52 7.16 5.64
N LEU A 36 -3.56 6.34 5.73
CA LEU A 36 -4.81 6.55 4.98
C LEU A 36 -5.47 7.89 5.38
N GLU A 37 -5.55 8.18 6.67
CA GLU A 37 -6.06 9.46 7.17
C GLU A 37 -5.25 10.65 6.66
N HIS A 38 -3.92 10.54 6.64
CA HIS A 38 -3.06 11.58 6.09
C HIS A 38 -3.30 11.79 4.60
N MET A 39 -3.35 10.70 3.82
CA MET A 39 -3.62 10.75 2.38
C MET A 39 -5.02 11.33 2.09
N SER A 40 -6.03 11.01 2.91
CA SER A 40 -7.39 11.53 2.73
C SER A 40 -7.49 13.06 2.83
N LYS A 41 -6.59 13.68 3.56
CA LYS A 41 -6.50 15.16 3.68
C LYS A 41 -5.62 15.75 2.58
N ARG A 42 -4.42 15.20 2.44
CA ARG A 42 -3.39 15.80 1.60
C ARG A 42 -3.64 15.67 0.10
N MET A 43 -4.15 14.52 -0.36
CA MET A 43 -4.38 14.32 -1.78
C MET A 43 -5.41 15.30 -2.37
N PRO A 44 -6.60 15.48 -1.75
CA PRO A 44 -7.55 16.49 -2.23
C PRO A 44 -7.03 17.93 -2.18
N GLU A 45 -6.28 18.30 -1.12
CA GLU A 45 -5.65 19.64 -1.03
C GLU A 45 -4.73 19.95 -2.21
N LEU A 46 -4.14 18.92 -2.81
CA LEU A 46 -3.24 19.02 -3.96
C LEU A 46 -3.95 18.77 -5.30
N GLY A 47 -5.28 18.65 -5.31
CA GLY A 47 -6.05 18.32 -6.50
C GLY A 47 -5.80 16.91 -7.03
N ARG A 48 -5.34 15.99 -6.16
CA ARG A 48 -5.05 14.59 -6.49
C ARG A 48 -6.17 13.68 -6.01
N VAL A 49 -6.15 12.43 -6.47
CA VAL A 49 -7.21 11.47 -6.18
C VAL A 49 -6.97 10.74 -4.87
N PHE A 50 -7.96 10.74 -4.02
CA PHE A 50 -8.08 9.86 -2.85
C PHE A 50 -9.45 9.20 -2.86
N LEU A 51 -9.49 7.88 -2.63
CA LEU A 51 -10.75 7.17 -2.42
C LEU A 51 -10.55 6.04 -1.41
N GLN A 52 -11.41 6.01 -0.41
CA GLN A 52 -11.52 4.87 0.50
C GLN A 52 -12.41 3.81 -0.15
N ALA A 53 -11.83 2.68 -0.47
CA ALA A 53 -12.55 1.53 -1.03
C ALA A 53 -13.35 0.81 0.06
N GLU A 54 -14.28 -0.04 -0.34
CA GLU A 54 -15.09 -0.87 0.56
C GLU A 54 -14.35 -2.12 1.07
N SER A 55 -13.20 -2.45 0.50
CA SER A 55 -12.34 -3.57 0.90
C SER A 55 -10.94 -3.44 0.28
N GLU A 56 -10.00 -4.24 0.78
CA GLU A 56 -8.67 -4.33 0.18
C GLU A 56 -8.70 -4.92 -1.23
N VAL A 57 -9.62 -5.85 -1.50
CA VAL A 57 -9.82 -6.40 -2.86
C VAL A 57 -10.24 -5.30 -3.82
N ALA A 58 -11.18 -4.44 -3.42
CA ALA A 58 -11.59 -3.30 -4.24
C ALA A 58 -10.43 -2.30 -4.40
N ALA A 59 -9.71 -1.98 -3.32
CA ALA A 59 -8.60 -1.05 -3.35
C ALA A 59 -7.51 -1.48 -4.36
N ILE A 60 -7.09 -2.74 -4.34
CA ILE A 60 -6.04 -3.21 -5.25
C ILE A 60 -6.50 -3.23 -6.72
N ASN A 61 -7.77 -3.50 -6.99
CA ASN A 61 -8.32 -3.44 -8.34
C ASN A 61 -8.43 -1.99 -8.86
N MET A 62 -8.77 -1.03 -7.99
CA MET A 62 -8.72 0.41 -8.33
C MET A 62 -7.29 0.85 -8.63
N VAL A 63 -6.31 0.41 -7.83
CA VAL A 63 -4.88 0.65 -8.06
C VAL A 63 -4.45 0.09 -9.42
N TYR A 64 -4.82 -1.15 -9.70
CA TYR A 64 -4.54 -1.80 -10.99
C TYR A 64 -5.10 -1.01 -12.18
N GLY A 65 -6.39 -0.64 -12.11
CA GLY A 65 -7.03 0.16 -13.17
C GLY A 65 -6.36 1.52 -13.38
N ALA A 66 -6.02 2.23 -12.30
CA ALA A 66 -5.33 3.51 -12.39
C ALA A 66 -3.92 3.37 -12.96
N ALA A 67 -3.18 2.34 -12.57
CA ALA A 67 -1.85 2.05 -13.11
C ALA A 67 -1.90 1.75 -14.62
N CYS A 68 -2.89 0.96 -15.07
CA CYS A 68 -3.13 0.71 -16.49
C CYS A 68 -3.45 1.99 -17.29
N ALA A 69 -4.05 2.98 -16.65
CA ALA A 69 -4.29 4.31 -17.25
C ALA A 69 -3.06 5.23 -17.23
N GLY A 70 -1.91 4.75 -16.74
CA GLY A 70 -0.67 5.52 -16.66
C GLY A 70 -0.57 6.45 -15.46
N VAL A 71 -1.46 6.32 -14.48
CA VAL A 71 -1.47 7.13 -13.25
C VAL A 71 -0.43 6.60 -12.26
N ARG A 72 0.35 7.49 -11.66
CA ARG A 72 1.26 7.14 -10.58
C ARG A 72 0.47 6.92 -9.29
N VAL A 73 0.22 5.67 -8.99
CA VAL A 73 -0.71 5.23 -7.93
C VAL A 73 -0.02 4.38 -6.86
N MET A 74 -0.52 4.48 -5.64
CA MET A 74 -0.12 3.59 -4.56
C MET A 74 -1.30 3.18 -3.69
N SER A 75 -1.09 2.12 -2.92
CA SER A 75 -1.92 1.72 -1.79
C SER A 75 -1.05 1.35 -0.60
N SER A 76 -1.68 1.28 0.56
CA SER A 76 -1.07 0.71 1.75
C SER A 76 -2.08 -0.12 2.53
N SER A 77 -1.60 -1.16 3.21
CA SER A 77 -2.41 -2.03 4.03
C SER A 77 -1.57 -2.66 5.15
N SER A 78 -2.11 -3.62 5.84
CA SER A 78 -1.43 -4.43 6.85
C SER A 78 -1.73 -5.90 6.61
N SER A 79 -0.89 -6.77 7.09
CA SER A 79 -0.89 -8.23 7.00
C SER A 79 -2.13 -8.92 6.43
N PRO A 80 -3.31 -8.96 7.12
CA PRO A 80 -4.48 -9.64 6.54
C PRO A 80 -5.06 -8.90 5.34
N GLY A 81 -4.97 -7.58 5.29
CA GLY A 81 -5.40 -6.80 4.13
C GLY A 81 -4.50 -7.02 2.91
N VAL A 82 -3.18 -7.15 3.12
CA VAL A 82 -2.25 -7.51 2.04
C VAL A 82 -2.55 -8.91 1.51
N SER A 83 -2.96 -9.84 2.36
CA SER A 83 -3.40 -11.18 1.91
C SER A 83 -4.55 -11.11 0.92
N LEU A 84 -5.51 -10.21 1.13
CA LEU A 84 -6.63 -9.97 0.21
C LEU A 84 -6.19 -9.30 -1.11
N MET A 85 -5.04 -8.65 -1.14
CA MET A 85 -4.51 -7.98 -2.33
C MET A 85 -3.66 -8.88 -3.23
N MET A 86 -3.35 -10.10 -2.81
CA MET A 86 -2.38 -10.98 -3.50
C MET A 86 -2.77 -11.30 -4.94
N GLU A 87 -4.03 -11.56 -5.22
CA GLU A 87 -4.51 -11.81 -6.58
C GLU A 87 -4.29 -10.57 -7.48
N GLY A 88 -4.66 -9.39 -6.97
CA GLY A 88 -4.47 -8.14 -7.69
C GLY A 88 -2.99 -7.83 -7.98
N LEU A 89 -2.08 -8.19 -7.07
CA LEU A 89 -0.64 -8.09 -7.33
C LEU A 89 -0.20 -8.96 -8.50
N SER A 90 -0.79 -10.16 -8.66
CA SER A 90 -0.52 -11.03 -9.82
C SER A 90 -0.97 -10.37 -11.13
N TYR A 91 -2.11 -9.70 -11.15
CA TYR A 91 -2.60 -8.97 -12.32
C TYR A 91 -1.72 -7.78 -12.67
N ILE A 92 -1.28 -7.03 -11.66
CA ILE A 92 -0.36 -5.89 -11.80
C ILE A 92 0.97 -6.37 -12.40
N ALA A 93 1.51 -7.47 -11.89
CA ALA A 93 2.73 -8.09 -12.42
C ALA A 93 2.57 -8.59 -13.85
N GLY A 94 1.46 -9.31 -14.13
CA GLY A 94 1.16 -9.84 -15.46
C GLY A 94 0.95 -8.77 -16.53
N SER A 95 0.52 -7.57 -16.12
CA SER A 95 0.34 -6.41 -17.00
C SER A 95 1.55 -5.49 -17.06
N GLU A 96 2.59 -5.77 -16.29
CA GLU A 96 3.85 -4.99 -16.22
C GLU A 96 3.62 -3.50 -15.88
N VAL A 97 2.59 -3.17 -15.09
CA VAL A 97 2.30 -1.79 -14.70
C VAL A 97 2.94 -1.43 -13.37
N PRO A 98 3.50 -0.21 -13.21
CA PRO A 98 4.19 0.19 -12.00
C PRO A 98 3.22 0.56 -10.88
N VAL A 99 3.34 -0.08 -9.74
CA VAL A 99 2.56 0.18 -8.53
C VAL A 99 3.46 0.14 -7.30
N VAL A 100 3.16 0.97 -6.31
CA VAL A 100 3.74 0.87 -4.98
C VAL A 100 2.68 0.38 -3.99
N LEU A 101 2.96 -0.73 -3.34
CA LEU A 101 2.16 -1.23 -2.21
C LEU A 101 3.01 -1.17 -0.95
N VAL A 102 2.50 -0.53 0.10
CA VAL A 102 3.17 -0.46 1.40
C VAL A 102 2.47 -1.40 2.38
N ASN A 103 3.22 -2.33 2.96
CA ASN A 103 2.75 -3.21 4.03
C ASN A 103 3.29 -2.75 5.38
N ILE A 104 2.41 -2.33 6.26
CA ILE A 104 2.72 -2.05 7.66
C ILE A 104 2.40 -3.31 8.47
N MET A 105 3.39 -4.17 8.63
CA MET A 105 3.22 -5.50 9.20
C MET A 105 2.69 -5.48 10.64
N ARG A 106 1.86 -6.45 10.96
CA ARG A 106 1.38 -6.73 12.30
C ARG A 106 1.41 -8.23 12.62
N GLY A 107 1.18 -8.59 13.86
CA GLY A 107 1.20 -9.99 14.29
C GLY A 107 0.09 -10.83 13.66
N GLY A 108 0.42 -12.05 13.29
CA GLY A 108 -0.46 -13.10 12.77
C GLY A 108 -0.17 -14.44 13.47
N PRO A 109 -0.79 -15.54 13.02
CA PRO A 109 -1.72 -15.70 11.87
C PRO A 109 -3.16 -15.23 12.16
N GLY A 110 -4.01 -15.27 11.15
CA GLY A 110 -5.40 -14.83 11.19
C GLY A 110 -5.50 -13.30 11.23
N LEU A 111 -6.45 -12.77 11.98
CA LEU A 111 -6.48 -11.34 12.27
C LEU A 111 -5.27 -10.91 13.11
N GLY A 112 -4.74 -11.84 13.89
CA GLY A 112 -3.54 -11.64 14.69
C GLY A 112 -3.73 -10.60 15.80
N ASN A 113 -2.74 -9.72 15.90
CA ASN A 113 -2.76 -8.58 16.80
C ASN A 113 -2.17 -7.34 16.10
N ILE A 114 -2.31 -6.18 16.71
CA ILE A 114 -1.83 -4.91 16.14
C ILE A 114 -0.38 -4.56 16.50
N ALA A 115 0.30 -5.43 17.25
CA ALA A 115 1.69 -5.21 17.64
C ALA A 115 2.63 -5.39 16.44
N PRO A 116 3.79 -4.71 16.43
CA PRO A 116 4.80 -4.87 15.39
C PRO A 116 5.23 -6.33 15.24
N SER A 117 5.44 -6.75 14.00
CA SER A 117 5.86 -8.11 13.65
C SER A 117 6.61 -8.11 12.32
N GLN A 118 7.35 -9.19 12.06
CA GLN A 118 7.99 -9.48 10.78
C GLN A 118 7.37 -10.71 10.11
N GLY A 119 6.14 -11.07 10.48
CA GLY A 119 5.46 -12.29 10.02
C GLY A 119 5.18 -12.36 8.53
N ASP A 120 5.12 -11.23 7.84
CA ASP A 120 4.79 -11.16 6.42
C ASP A 120 6.01 -11.27 5.50
N TYR A 121 7.20 -11.49 6.03
CA TYR A 121 8.42 -11.57 5.21
C TYR A 121 8.28 -12.57 4.06
N ASN A 122 7.85 -13.79 4.35
CA ASN A 122 7.66 -14.80 3.32
C ASN A 122 6.57 -14.44 2.32
N GLN A 123 5.46 -13.85 2.78
CA GLN A 123 4.37 -13.39 1.94
C GLN A 123 4.85 -12.32 0.94
N MET A 124 5.62 -11.34 1.40
CA MET A 124 6.08 -10.23 0.57
C MET A 124 7.24 -10.60 -0.33
N VAL A 125 8.19 -11.41 0.16
CA VAL A 125 9.45 -11.70 -0.56
C VAL A 125 9.34 -12.94 -1.44
N LYS A 126 8.55 -13.94 -1.03
CA LYS A 126 8.46 -15.24 -1.71
C LYS A 126 7.06 -15.58 -2.22
N GLY A 127 6.02 -14.92 -1.69
CA GLY A 127 4.64 -15.07 -2.13
C GLY A 127 4.32 -14.06 -3.25
N GLY A 128 3.25 -13.31 -3.04
CA GLY A 128 2.87 -12.24 -3.97
C GLY A 128 1.82 -12.66 -5.00
N GLY A 129 0.92 -13.58 -4.63
CA GLY A 129 -0.13 -14.06 -5.52
C GLY A 129 0.29 -15.33 -6.27
N HIS A 130 0.03 -15.40 -7.56
CA HIS A 130 0.34 -16.58 -8.40
C HIS A 130 1.13 -16.17 -9.65
N GLY A 131 1.83 -17.12 -10.25
CA GLY A 131 2.67 -16.93 -11.44
C GLY A 131 4.16 -16.83 -11.11
N ASP A 132 4.98 -16.87 -12.15
CA ASP A 132 6.43 -16.88 -12.06
C ASP A 132 7.00 -15.45 -12.10
N TYR A 133 6.74 -14.67 -11.05
CA TYR A 133 7.32 -13.34 -10.91
C TYR A 133 7.82 -13.08 -9.48
N LYS A 134 8.65 -12.07 -9.33
CA LYS A 134 9.13 -11.61 -8.03
C LYS A 134 8.98 -10.10 -7.93
N PRO A 135 8.22 -9.59 -6.95
CA PRO A 135 8.18 -8.16 -6.69
C PRO A 135 9.51 -7.66 -6.15
N ILE A 136 9.81 -6.40 -6.40
CA ILE A 136 10.91 -5.71 -5.71
C ILE A 136 10.40 -5.31 -4.33
N VAL A 137 11.07 -5.79 -3.29
CA VAL A 137 10.69 -5.48 -1.91
C VAL A 137 11.78 -4.64 -1.25
N LEU A 138 11.40 -3.49 -0.72
CA LEU A 138 12.24 -2.62 0.08
C LEU A 138 11.80 -2.74 1.54
N ALA A 139 12.70 -3.15 2.41
CA ALA A 139 12.44 -3.27 3.85
C ALA A 139 13.30 -2.25 4.61
N PRO A 140 12.77 -1.07 4.93
CA PRO A 140 13.49 -0.10 5.75
C PRO A 140 13.66 -0.63 7.18
N ALA A 141 14.82 -0.38 7.78
CA ALA A 141 15.13 -0.70 9.16
C ALA A 141 14.64 0.37 10.13
#